data_84231102a53281939bf4a87aa051f353
#
_entry.id   84231102a53281939bf4a87aa051f353
#
_cell.length_a   1.000
_cell.length_b   1.000
_cell.length_c   1.000
_cell.angle_alpha   90.00
_cell.angle_beta   90.00
_cell.angle_gamma   90.00
#
_symmetry.space_group_name_H-M   'P 1'
#
loop_
_entity.id
_entity.type
_entity.pdbx_description
1 polymer ?
#
loop_
_entity_poly.entity_id
_entity_poly.type
_entity_poly.pdbx_seq_one_letter_code
_entity_poly.pdbx_strand_id
1 'polypeptide(L)'
;YMLNVSSNQSSAILRLTFGQMQDSEKFQTMLKKIMQEVQQVAKAEGVKNTEIMIDEAISAFYKMIPEGKTSMLQDVEAGRKTEVEMFAGTMIELGKKYGIQTPYNQVMKDMLEVIYDVSK
;
A
#
# COMPACT_ATOMS: atom_id res chain seq x y z
N TYR A 1 -0.75 9.48 -1.84
CA TYR A 1 0.32 8.50 -2.05
C TYR A 1 0.39 7.44 -0.94
N MET A 2 0.16 7.85 0.31
CA MET A 2 0.13 6.92 1.44
C MET A 2 -0.82 5.75 1.20
N LEU A 3 -2.05 6.03 0.76
CA LEU A 3 -3.04 4.99 0.48
C LEU A 3 -2.65 4.13 -0.74
N ASN A 4 -2.01 4.73 -1.75
CA ASN A 4 -1.55 3.97 -2.91
C ASN A 4 -0.54 2.89 -2.52
N VAL A 5 0.36 3.21 -1.61
CA VAL A 5 1.36 2.25 -1.14
C VAL A 5 0.78 1.26 -0.15
N SER A 6 -0.12 1.72 0.74
CA SER A 6 -0.65 0.85 1.80
C SER A 6 -1.88 0.07 1.37
N SER A 7 -3.05 0.71 1.34
CA SER A 7 -4.31 -0.01 1.10
C SER A 7 -4.46 -0.51 -0.33
N ASN A 8 -3.98 0.21 -1.34
CA ASN A 8 -4.12 -0.25 -2.72
C ASN A 8 -3.35 -1.55 -2.95
N GLN A 9 -2.11 -1.61 -2.52
CA GLN A 9 -1.30 -2.81 -2.71
C GLN A 9 -1.80 -3.98 -1.88
N SER A 10 -2.13 -3.75 -0.61
CA SER A 10 -2.62 -4.83 0.26
C SER A 10 -3.98 -5.34 -0.16
N SER A 11 -4.88 -4.47 -0.62
CA SER A 11 -6.19 -4.90 -1.13
C SER A 11 -6.05 -5.77 -2.37
N ALA A 12 -5.12 -5.45 -3.25
CA ALA A 12 -4.88 -6.23 -4.46
C ALA A 12 -4.36 -7.63 -4.13
N ILE A 13 -3.46 -7.73 -3.15
CA ILE A 13 -2.89 -9.00 -2.72
C ILE A 13 -3.95 -9.88 -2.05
N LEU A 14 -4.72 -9.30 -1.14
CA LEU A 14 -5.72 -10.03 -0.36
C LEU A 14 -7.08 -10.12 -1.03
N ARG A 15 -7.28 -9.39 -2.13
CA ARG A 15 -8.53 -9.34 -2.92
C ARG A 15 -9.71 -8.89 -2.06
N LEU A 16 -9.56 -7.72 -1.42
CA LEU A 16 -10.56 -7.17 -0.51
C LEU A 16 -11.15 -5.87 -1.06
N THR A 17 -12.46 -5.71 -0.84
CA THR A 17 -13.15 -4.43 -1.03
C THR A 17 -12.81 -3.49 0.13
N PHE A 18 -13.13 -2.19 -0.03
CA PHE A 18 -12.94 -1.24 1.07
C PHE A 18 -13.70 -1.64 2.33
N GLY A 19 -14.95 -2.10 2.19
CA GLY A 19 -15.75 -2.52 3.35
C GLY A 19 -15.11 -3.68 4.10
N GLN A 20 -14.61 -4.67 3.38
CA GLN A 20 -13.93 -5.81 4.01
C GLN A 20 -12.69 -5.37 4.79
N MET A 21 -11.92 -4.45 4.20
CA MET A 21 -10.73 -3.91 4.87
C MET A 21 -11.11 -3.06 6.09
N GLN A 22 -12.16 -2.24 5.95
CA GLN A 22 -12.64 -1.36 7.04
C GLN A 22 -13.15 -2.15 8.24
N ASP A 23 -13.71 -3.33 8.01
CA ASP A 23 -14.30 -4.17 9.05
C ASP A 23 -13.31 -5.11 9.73
N SER A 24 -12.08 -5.21 9.25
CA SER A 24 -11.09 -6.13 9.80
C SER A 24 -10.09 -5.41 10.69
N GLU A 25 -10.14 -5.66 11.99
CA GLU A 25 -9.16 -5.10 12.94
C GLU A 25 -7.73 -5.57 12.62
N LYS A 26 -7.59 -6.83 12.22
CA LYS A 26 -6.28 -7.38 11.85
C LYS A 26 -5.71 -6.69 10.63
N PHE A 27 -6.56 -6.41 9.64
CA PHE A 27 -6.14 -5.66 8.47
C PHE A 27 -5.69 -4.25 8.87
N GLN A 28 -6.45 -3.58 9.71
CA GLN A 28 -6.12 -2.22 10.15
C GLN A 28 -4.78 -2.16 10.89
N THR A 29 -4.49 -3.16 11.74
CA THR A 29 -3.21 -3.25 12.43
C THR A 29 -2.06 -3.40 11.43
N MET A 30 -2.22 -4.27 10.45
CA MET A 30 -1.23 -4.45 9.38
C MET A 30 -1.06 -3.18 8.56
N LEU A 31 -2.18 -2.54 8.21
CA LEU A 31 -2.19 -1.33 7.41
C LEU A 31 -1.38 -0.22 8.06
N LYS A 32 -1.54 -0.03 9.38
CA LYS A 32 -0.77 0.97 10.13
C LYS A 32 0.73 0.68 10.10
N LYS A 33 1.13 -0.58 10.16
CA LYS A 33 2.54 -0.96 10.06
C LYS A 33 3.13 -0.60 8.69
N ILE A 34 2.37 -0.85 7.64
CA ILE A 34 2.78 -0.46 6.29
C ILE A 34 2.88 1.07 6.18
N MET A 35 1.90 1.78 6.73
CA MET A 35 1.89 3.24 6.74
C MET A 35 3.09 3.82 7.51
N GLN A 36 3.48 3.19 8.62
CA GLN A 36 4.66 3.62 9.38
C GLN A 36 5.93 3.48 8.56
N GLU A 37 6.05 2.44 7.75
CA GLU A 37 7.18 2.27 6.84
C GLU A 37 7.23 3.41 5.83
N VAL A 38 6.09 3.75 5.23
CA VAL A 38 5.98 4.88 4.30
C VAL A 38 6.32 6.20 4.99
N GLN A 39 5.83 6.40 6.22
CA GLN A 39 6.08 7.61 7.00
C GLN A 39 7.57 7.82 7.26
N GLN A 40 8.31 6.77 7.61
CA GLN A 40 9.74 6.85 7.85
C GLN A 40 10.49 7.32 6.60
N VAL A 41 10.13 6.76 5.44
CA VAL A 41 10.75 7.13 4.17
C VAL A 41 10.40 8.58 3.81
N ALA A 42 9.14 8.97 3.98
CA ALA A 42 8.69 10.33 3.70
C ALA A 42 9.43 11.34 4.56
N LYS A 43 9.62 11.05 5.84
CA LYS A 43 10.34 11.92 6.77
C LYS A 43 11.80 12.08 6.34
N ALA A 44 12.46 11.01 5.96
CA ALA A 44 13.83 11.05 5.47
C ALA A 44 13.95 11.84 4.17
N GLU A 45 12.93 11.78 3.31
CA GLU A 45 12.88 12.52 2.04
C GLU A 45 12.63 14.02 2.25
N GLY A 46 12.30 14.46 3.46
CA GLY A 46 12.07 15.85 3.79
C GLY A 46 10.62 16.31 3.66
N VAL A 47 9.69 15.37 3.57
CA VAL A 47 8.25 15.70 3.57
C VAL A 47 7.89 16.30 4.93
N LYS A 48 7.16 17.41 4.90
CA LYS A 48 6.72 18.10 6.12
C LYS A 48 5.43 17.49 6.65
N ASN A 49 5.20 17.65 7.95
CA ASN A 49 3.99 17.23 8.65
C ASN A 49 3.74 15.71 8.57
N THR A 50 4.81 14.93 8.57
CA THR A 50 4.69 13.48 8.50
C THR A 50 3.99 12.88 9.72
N GLU A 51 3.98 13.60 10.84
CA GLU A 51 3.34 13.17 12.09
C GLU A 51 1.83 13.00 11.95
N ILE A 52 1.19 13.71 11.01
CA ILE A 52 -0.26 13.63 10.81
C ILE A 52 -0.66 12.80 9.59
N MET A 53 0.30 12.37 8.77
CA MET A 53 -0.01 11.74 7.49
C MET A 53 -0.75 10.40 7.64
N ILE A 54 -0.46 9.64 8.69
CA ILE A 54 -1.14 8.35 8.92
C ILE A 54 -2.60 8.59 9.30
N ASP A 55 -2.86 9.53 10.24
CA ASP A 55 -4.22 9.84 10.67
C ASP A 55 -5.06 10.38 9.51
N GLU A 56 -4.47 11.23 8.68
CA GLU A 56 -5.17 11.75 7.49
C GLU A 56 -5.49 10.63 6.50
N ALA A 57 -4.55 9.71 6.27
CA ALA A 57 -4.75 8.59 5.37
C ALA A 57 -5.85 7.65 5.90
N ILE A 58 -5.84 7.35 7.18
CA ILE A 58 -6.86 6.50 7.81
C ILE A 58 -8.23 7.16 7.69
N SER A 59 -8.32 8.47 7.94
CA SER A 59 -9.58 9.21 7.80
C SER A 59 -10.13 9.10 6.38
N ALA A 60 -9.27 9.29 5.37
CA ALA A 60 -9.66 9.15 3.97
C ALA A 60 -10.08 7.71 3.64
N PHE A 61 -9.38 6.74 4.19
CA PHE A 61 -9.67 5.32 3.98
C PHE A 61 -11.08 4.95 4.44
N TYR A 62 -11.51 5.46 5.60
CA TYR A 62 -12.85 5.18 6.13
C TYR A 62 -13.97 5.92 5.41
N LYS A 63 -13.63 6.90 4.57
CA LYS A 63 -14.62 7.60 3.73
C LYS A 63 -14.86 6.92 2.40
N MET A 64 -14.07 5.90 2.08
CA MET A 64 -14.24 5.15 0.82
C MET A 64 -15.53 4.33 0.86
N ILE A 65 -16.17 4.22 -0.32
CA ILE A 65 -17.40 3.44 -0.47
C ILE A 65 -17.11 1.96 -0.18
N PRO A 66 -17.83 1.32 0.76
CA PRO A 66 -17.52 -0.05 1.16
C PRO A 66 -17.52 -1.08 0.03
N GLU A 67 -18.38 -0.92 -0.95
CA GLU A 67 -18.47 -1.83 -2.10
C GLU A 67 -17.36 -1.60 -3.13
N GLY A 68 -16.62 -0.50 -2.98
CA GLY A 68 -15.59 -0.11 -3.94
C GLY A 68 -14.35 -0.98 -3.85
N LYS A 69 -13.63 -1.01 -4.95
CA LYS A 69 -12.36 -1.72 -5.09
C LYS A 69 -11.28 -0.72 -5.50
N THR A 70 -10.06 -0.93 -5.01
CA THR A 70 -8.93 -0.11 -5.46
C THR A 70 -8.63 -0.39 -6.94
N SER A 71 -8.01 0.58 -7.60
CA SER A 71 -7.60 0.39 -9.00
C SER A 71 -6.63 -0.77 -9.16
N MET A 72 -5.75 -0.98 -8.19
CA MET A 72 -4.79 -2.07 -8.24
C MET A 72 -5.49 -3.44 -8.11
N LEU A 73 -6.50 -3.55 -7.25
CA LEU A 73 -7.31 -4.78 -7.18
C LEU A 73 -8.00 -5.06 -8.53
N GLN A 74 -8.53 -4.02 -9.15
CA GLN A 74 -9.15 -4.17 -10.48
C GLN A 74 -8.14 -4.68 -11.51
N ASP A 75 -6.91 -4.18 -11.47
CA ASP A 75 -5.84 -4.66 -12.35
C ASP A 75 -5.54 -6.14 -12.12
N VAL A 76 -5.41 -6.54 -10.85
CA VAL A 76 -5.15 -7.93 -10.48
C VAL A 76 -6.28 -8.84 -10.97
N GLU A 77 -7.53 -8.44 -10.73
CA GLU A 77 -8.69 -9.23 -11.15
C GLU A 77 -8.77 -9.41 -12.67
N ALA A 78 -8.32 -8.41 -13.41
CA ALA A 78 -8.31 -8.43 -14.87
C ALA A 78 -7.04 -9.05 -15.47
N GLY A 79 -6.08 -9.45 -14.65
CA GLY A 79 -4.81 -10.00 -15.12
C GLY A 79 -3.88 -8.96 -15.73
N ARG A 80 -4.13 -7.66 -15.46
CA ARG A 80 -3.30 -6.59 -15.98
C ARG A 80 -2.08 -6.35 -15.08
N LYS A 81 -1.02 -5.80 -15.67
CA LYS A 81 0.15 -5.37 -14.92
C LYS A 81 -0.23 -4.20 -14.00
N THR A 82 0.19 -4.27 -12.75
CA THR A 82 -0.09 -3.21 -11.77
C THR A 82 1.00 -2.14 -11.78
N GLU A 83 0.73 -1.05 -11.04
CA GLU A 83 1.69 0.05 -10.86
C GLU A 83 2.63 -0.20 -9.67
N VAL A 84 2.92 -1.46 -9.36
CA VAL A 84 3.74 -1.82 -8.19
C VAL A 84 5.11 -1.15 -8.19
N GLU A 85 5.71 -0.96 -9.36
CA GLU A 85 7.00 -0.28 -9.47
C GLU A 85 6.92 1.18 -9.02
N MET A 86 5.81 1.87 -9.32
CA MET A 86 5.61 3.26 -8.90
C MET A 86 5.34 3.39 -7.40
N PHE A 87 4.82 2.36 -6.77
CA PHE A 87 4.45 2.39 -5.35
C PHE A 87 5.50 1.69 -4.50
N ALA A 88 5.48 0.37 -4.43
CA ALA A 88 6.45 -0.36 -3.63
C ALA A 88 7.87 -0.17 -4.17
N GLY A 89 8.05 -0.18 -5.48
CA GLY A 89 9.37 0.02 -6.09
C GLY A 89 9.99 1.34 -5.67
N THR A 90 9.22 2.42 -5.72
CA THR A 90 9.69 3.75 -5.30
C THR A 90 10.06 3.77 -3.82
N MET A 91 9.23 3.15 -2.97
CA MET A 91 9.52 3.08 -1.53
C MET A 91 10.81 2.33 -1.24
N ILE A 92 11.05 1.23 -1.95
CA ILE A 92 12.26 0.43 -1.80
C ILE A 92 13.51 1.25 -2.20
N GLU A 93 13.44 1.94 -3.34
CA GLU A 93 14.56 2.75 -3.82
C GLU A 93 14.87 3.92 -2.87
N LEU A 94 13.84 4.61 -2.39
CA LEU A 94 14.04 5.69 -1.41
C LEU A 94 14.58 5.15 -0.09
N GLY A 95 14.09 3.98 0.34
CA GLY A 95 14.61 3.32 1.52
C GLY A 95 16.10 3.05 1.41
N LYS A 96 16.55 2.51 0.27
CA LYS A 96 17.96 2.27 0.02
C LYS A 96 18.78 3.57 0.07
N LYS A 97 18.26 4.63 -0.51
CA LYS A 97 18.92 5.94 -0.54
C LYS A 97 19.17 6.48 0.87
N TYR A 98 18.23 6.26 1.80
CA TYR A 98 18.32 6.79 3.16
C TYR A 98 18.71 5.75 4.22
N GLY A 99 19.04 4.53 3.82
CA GLY A 99 19.41 3.47 4.75
C GLY A 99 18.25 2.97 5.60
N ILE A 100 17.03 3.06 5.08
CA ILE A 100 15.81 2.60 5.76
C ILE A 100 15.37 1.28 5.13
N GLN A 101 15.18 0.27 5.95
CA GLN A 101 14.63 -1.00 5.49
C GLN A 101 13.14 -0.87 5.24
N THR A 102 12.66 -1.48 4.15
CA THR A 102 11.25 -1.42 3.75
C THR A 102 10.70 -2.83 3.52
N PRO A 103 10.67 -3.67 4.58
CA PRO A 103 10.30 -5.08 4.42
C PRO A 103 8.86 -5.28 3.93
N TYR A 104 7.92 -4.45 4.37
CA TYR A 104 6.52 -4.58 3.90
C TYR A 104 6.42 -4.29 2.40
N ASN A 105 7.05 -3.23 1.94
CA ASN A 105 7.03 -2.90 0.51
C ASN A 105 7.76 -3.95 -0.31
N GLN A 106 8.86 -4.51 0.20
CA GLN A 106 9.58 -5.55 -0.51
C GLN A 106 8.71 -6.80 -0.71
N VAL A 107 8.04 -7.27 0.34
CA VAL A 107 7.22 -8.48 0.22
C VAL A 107 5.96 -8.21 -0.62
N MET A 108 5.36 -7.02 -0.52
CA MET A 108 4.23 -6.67 -1.36
C MET A 108 4.61 -6.62 -2.84
N LYS A 109 5.78 -6.07 -3.14
CA LYS A 109 6.29 -6.05 -4.51
C LYS A 109 6.47 -7.47 -5.04
N ASP A 110 7.11 -8.32 -4.25
CA ASP A 110 7.33 -9.71 -4.62
C ASP A 110 6.02 -10.44 -4.88
N MET A 111 5.03 -10.27 -3.99
CA MET A 111 3.73 -10.92 -4.14
C MET A 111 2.96 -10.43 -5.35
N LEU A 112 2.96 -9.11 -5.60
CA LEU A 112 2.26 -8.55 -6.77
C LEU A 112 2.91 -8.98 -8.09
N GLU A 113 4.21 -9.10 -8.11
CA GLU A 113 4.92 -9.62 -9.30
C GLU A 113 4.58 -11.10 -9.55
N VAL A 114 4.50 -11.91 -8.48
CA VAL A 114 4.09 -13.30 -8.61
C VAL A 114 2.66 -13.40 -9.12
N ILE A 115 1.75 -12.61 -8.58
CA ILE A 115 0.35 -12.60 -9.01
C ILE A 115 0.24 -12.30 -10.52
N TYR A 116 0.96 -11.32 -10.99
CA TYR A 116 0.96 -10.98 -12.41
C TYR A 116 1.56 -12.11 -13.25
N ASP A 117 2.66 -12.67 -12.79
CA ASP A 117 3.37 -13.74 -13.50
C ASP A 117 2.48 -14.96 -13.72
N VAL A 118 1.76 -15.39 -12.67
CA VAL A 118 0.90 -16.58 -12.79
C VAL A 118 -0.44 -16.29 -13.48
N SER A 119 -0.77 -15.05 -13.74
CA SER A 119 -2.00 -14.67 -14.42
C SER A 119 -1.89 -14.74 -15.95
N LYS A 120 -0.70 -14.92 -16.47
CA LYS A 120 -0.44 -15.00 -17.91
C LYS A 120 -0.88 -16.32 -18.53
#